data_73cc236b120562c542135e1fa4c70960
#
_entry.id   73cc236b120562c542135e1fa4c70960
#
_cell.length_a   1.000
_cell.length_b   1.000
_cell.length_c   1.000
_cell.angle_alpha   90.00
_cell.angle_beta   90.00
_cell.angle_gamma   90.00
#
_symmetry.space_group_name_H-M   'P 1'
#
loop_
_entity.id
_entity.type
_entity.pdbx_description
1 polymer ?
#
loop_
_entity_poly.entity_id
_entity_poly.type
_entity_poly.pdbx_seq_one_letter_code
_entity_poly.pdbx_strand_id
1 'polypeptide(L)'
;IEACAQHYGEQADAMRSYLLEGQASALALPNRGPLRFTESGTLTEEIRAAYSEYGFYVFENVLSAEELDDIKSDLDTMRAQFPTGPESQVNAAGEPALGADAKALTLVWSKPLGDPLGGTELANGRHQVKMFEPEADAEAPVAAPFILLGSLQFSDACLRAYAHPELLKVTEAINGPDFAPFNEALFIKEPRIGAAVSWHQDGVTHWDSPDFDEDIHGFNFMAQVYGSTAVNGVWVLPGTHKQGKLD
;
A
#
# COMPACT_ATOMS: atom_id res chain seq x y z
N ILE A 1 -16.77 -5.27 -7.35
CA ILE A 1 -17.68 -4.70 -6.33
C ILE A 1 -18.73 -5.74 -5.94
N GLU A 2 -19.45 -6.32 -6.90
CA GLU A 2 -20.55 -7.28 -6.62
C GLU A 2 -20.11 -8.46 -5.76
N ALA A 3 -19.04 -9.16 -6.15
CA ALA A 3 -18.50 -10.29 -5.40
C ALA A 3 -18.09 -9.92 -3.96
N CYS A 4 -17.58 -8.71 -3.75
CA CYS A 4 -17.25 -8.21 -2.41
C CYS A 4 -18.50 -7.94 -1.59
N ALA A 5 -19.49 -7.25 -2.17
CA ALA A 5 -20.71 -6.88 -1.46
C ALA A 5 -21.49 -8.11 -0.93
N GLN A 6 -21.50 -9.21 -1.68
CA GLN A 6 -22.19 -10.45 -1.28
C GLN A 6 -21.70 -11.02 0.06
N HIS A 7 -20.43 -10.80 0.43
CA HIS A 7 -19.89 -11.23 1.73
C HIS A 7 -20.51 -10.50 2.94
N TYR A 8 -21.23 -9.39 2.69
CA TYR A 8 -21.85 -8.58 3.75
C TYR A 8 -23.31 -8.98 4.04
N GLY A 9 -23.81 -10.06 3.44
CA GLY A 9 -25.14 -10.61 3.71
C GLY A 9 -26.26 -9.58 3.55
N GLU A 10 -27.03 -9.32 4.60
CA GLU A 10 -28.12 -8.33 4.59
C GLU A 10 -27.68 -6.89 4.30
N GLN A 11 -26.41 -6.59 4.47
CA GLN A 11 -25.81 -5.27 4.19
C GLN A 11 -25.20 -5.17 2.77
N ALA A 12 -25.39 -6.19 1.92
CA ALA A 12 -24.77 -6.22 0.59
C ALA A 12 -25.13 -4.99 -0.27
N ASP A 13 -26.38 -4.54 -0.25
CA ASP A 13 -26.81 -3.36 -1.01
C ASP A 13 -26.17 -2.07 -0.48
N ALA A 14 -26.09 -1.90 0.83
CA ALA A 14 -25.44 -0.76 1.46
C ALA A 14 -23.93 -0.73 1.13
N MET A 15 -23.26 -1.89 1.20
CA MET A 15 -21.86 -2.01 0.83
C MET A 15 -21.62 -1.73 -0.65
N ARG A 16 -22.48 -2.20 -1.53
CA ARG A 16 -22.39 -1.90 -2.97
C ARG A 16 -22.48 -0.40 -3.23
N SER A 17 -23.48 0.27 -2.64
CA SER A 17 -23.64 1.73 -2.75
C SER A 17 -22.42 2.46 -2.22
N TYR A 18 -21.94 2.10 -1.05
CA TYR A 18 -20.73 2.68 -0.44
C TYR A 18 -19.50 2.59 -1.35
N LEU A 19 -19.24 1.41 -1.93
CA LEU A 19 -18.10 1.20 -2.83
C LEU A 19 -18.23 2.01 -4.13
N LEU A 20 -19.43 2.07 -4.72
CA LEU A 20 -19.67 2.82 -5.96
C LEU A 20 -19.59 4.34 -5.73
N GLU A 21 -20.19 4.83 -4.68
CA GLU A 21 -20.17 6.26 -4.31
C GLU A 21 -18.76 6.71 -3.94
N GLY A 22 -18.02 5.90 -3.17
CA GLY A 22 -16.63 6.18 -2.82
C GLY A 22 -15.73 6.24 -4.04
N GLN A 23 -15.89 5.31 -4.99
CA GLN A 23 -15.13 5.33 -6.24
C GLN A 23 -15.47 6.57 -7.09
N ALA A 24 -16.74 6.91 -7.21
CA ALA A 24 -17.17 8.09 -7.96
C ALA A 24 -16.63 9.38 -7.31
N SER A 25 -16.71 9.47 -5.99
CA SER A 25 -16.18 10.62 -5.23
C SER A 25 -14.67 10.77 -5.41
N ALA A 26 -13.92 9.67 -5.32
CA ALA A 26 -12.46 9.68 -5.51
C ALA A 26 -12.07 10.13 -6.93
N LEU A 27 -12.82 9.70 -7.95
CA LEU A 27 -12.57 10.09 -9.34
C LEU A 27 -12.95 11.54 -9.65
N ALA A 28 -13.81 12.14 -8.84
CA ALA A 28 -14.23 13.54 -9.00
C ALA A 28 -13.26 14.55 -8.35
N LEU A 29 -12.33 14.09 -7.50
CA LEU A 29 -11.36 14.98 -6.87
C LEU A 29 -10.33 15.51 -7.88
N PRO A 30 -9.93 16.79 -7.78
CA PRO A 30 -8.97 17.41 -8.71
C PRO A 30 -7.50 17.14 -8.35
N ASN A 31 -7.23 16.16 -7.49
CA ASN A 31 -5.90 15.81 -6.99
C ASN A 31 -5.26 14.64 -7.76
N ARG A 32 -5.38 14.67 -9.08
CA ARG A 32 -4.80 13.65 -9.97
C ARG A 32 -4.34 14.23 -11.30
N GLY A 33 -3.38 13.57 -11.91
CA GLY A 33 -2.88 13.92 -13.23
C GLY A 33 -1.40 13.57 -13.41
N PRO A 34 -0.82 13.94 -14.56
CA PRO A 34 0.58 13.69 -14.84
C PRO A 34 1.49 14.48 -13.88
N LEU A 35 2.65 13.91 -13.61
CA LEU A 35 3.69 14.59 -12.85
C LEU A 35 4.23 15.78 -13.64
N ARG A 36 4.28 16.95 -13.03
CA ARG A 36 4.76 18.21 -13.64
C ARG A 36 5.61 19.01 -12.68
N PHE A 37 6.73 19.51 -13.20
CA PHE A 37 7.64 20.41 -12.51
C PHE A 37 7.68 21.78 -13.19
N THR A 38 7.99 22.79 -12.42
CA THR A 38 8.35 24.12 -12.91
C THR A 38 9.76 24.11 -13.50
N GLU A 39 10.16 25.19 -14.15
CA GLU A 39 11.54 25.40 -14.62
C GLU A 39 12.58 25.36 -13.49
N SER A 40 12.17 25.72 -12.27
CA SER A 40 13.03 25.68 -11.08
C SER A 40 13.10 24.28 -10.42
N GLY A 41 12.45 23.27 -10.98
CA GLY A 41 12.46 21.89 -10.46
C GLY A 41 11.50 21.63 -9.31
N THR A 42 10.65 22.59 -8.92
CA THR A 42 9.60 22.37 -7.93
C THR A 42 8.34 21.81 -8.58
N LEU A 43 7.49 21.12 -7.82
CA LEU A 43 6.16 20.73 -8.31
C LEU A 43 5.33 21.95 -8.69
N THR A 44 4.48 21.83 -9.74
CA THR A 44 3.60 22.93 -10.13
C THR A 44 2.64 23.31 -9.01
N GLU A 45 2.14 24.55 -9.05
CA GLU A 45 1.25 25.08 -8.00
C GLU A 45 -0.02 24.25 -7.84
N GLU A 46 -0.60 23.75 -8.94
CA GLU A 46 -1.81 22.94 -8.88
C GLU A 46 -1.58 21.64 -8.11
N ILE A 47 -0.42 20.99 -8.33
CA ILE A 47 -0.06 19.74 -7.62
C ILE A 47 0.16 20.04 -6.15
N ARG A 48 0.92 21.09 -5.83
CA ARG A 48 1.21 21.48 -4.44
C ARG A 48 -0.06 21.88 -3.67
N ALA A 49 -0.92 22.68 -4.28
CA ALA A 49 -2.18 23.09 -3.68
C ALA A 49 -3.11 21.91 -3.42
N ALA A 50 -3.26 21.00 -4.39
CA ALA A 50 -4.08 19.82 -4.23
C ALA A 50 -3.49 18.87 -3.16
N TYR A 51 -2.18 18.64 -3.15
CA TYR A 51 -1.51 17.84 -2.12
C TYR A 51 -1.71 18.45 -0.72
N SER A 52 -1.52 19.76 -0.59
CA SER A 52 -1.74 20.47 0.68
C SER A 52 -3.19 20.45 1.12
N GLU A 53 -4.16 20.48 0.19
CA GLU A 53 -5.58 20.46 0.54
C GLU A 53 -6.04 19.06 0.97
N TYR A 54 -5.72 18.03 0.17
CA TYR A 54 -6.26 16.69 0.34
C TYR A 54 -5.36 15.75 1.15
N GLY A 55 -4.05 16.03 1.27
CA GLY A 55 -3.05 15.18 1.94
C GLY A 55 -2.52 14.07 1.05
N PHE A 56 -2.92 13.99 -0.20
CA PHE A 56 -2.42 13.05 -1.20
C PHE A 56 -2.63 13.56 -2.62
N TYR A 57 -1.85 13.01 -3.55
CA TYR A 57 -1.99 13.27 -4.98
C TYR A 57 -1.81 11.97 -5.77
N VAL A 58 -2.62 11.75 -6.80
CA VAL A 58 -2.52 10.57 -7.67
C VAL A 58 -1.78 10.95 -8.95
N PHE A 59 -0.51 10.58 -9.03
CA PHE A 59 0.27 10.72 -10.25
C PHE A 59 -0.10 9.65 -11.25
N GLU A 60 -0.30 10.03 -12.50
CA GLU A 60 -0.65 9.15 -13.61
C GLU A 60 0.54 9.02 -14.57
N ASN A 61 0.75 7.81 -15.08
CA ASN A 61 1.77 7.50 -16.08
C ASN A 61 3.22 7.82 -15.63
N VAL A 62 3.54 7.63 -14.36
CA VAL A 62 4.92 7.77 -13.85
C VAL A 62 5.77 6.58 -14.26
N LEU A 63 5.26 5.37 -14.04
CA LEU A 63 5.90 4.16 -14.52
C LEU A 63 5.40 3.82 -15.93
N SER A 64 6.33 3.54 -16.84
CA SER A 64 6.02 3.08 -18.18
C SER A 64 5.43 1.67 -18.20
N ALA A 65 4.86 1.27 -19.33
CA ALA A 65 4.36 -0.10 -19.50
C ALA A 65 5.51 -1.14 -19.37
N GLU A 66 6.70 -0.82 -19.90
CA GLU A 66 7.87 -1.68 -19.82
C GLU A 66 8.34 -1.86 -18.36
N GLU A 67 8.43 -0.78 -17.57
CA GLU A 67 8.77 -0.85 -16.15
C GLU A 67 7.74 -1.66 -15.35
N LEU A 68 6.45 -1.50 -15.65
CA LEU A 68 5.40 -2.30 -15.01
C LEU A 68 5.48 -3.78 -15.38
N ASP A 69 5.83 -4.10 -16.61
CA ASP A 69 5.98 -5.49 -17.06
C ASP A 69 7.24 -6.14 -16.48
N ASP A 70 8.33 -5.40 -16.33
CA ASP A 70 9.52 -5.85 -15.59
C ASP A 70 9.18 -6.16 -14.13
N ILE A 71 8.46 -5.26 -13.44
CA ILE A 71 8.02 -5.48 -12.06
C ILE A 71 7.15 -6.73 -11.95
N LYS A 72 6.16 -6.91 -12.85
CA LYS A 72 5.29 -8.10 -12.85
C LYS A 72 6.09 -9.39 -13.06
N SER A 73 7.07 -9.38 -13.97
CA SER A 73 7.95 -10.52 -14.22
C SER A 73 8.74 -10.92 -12.98
N ASP A 74 9.32 -9.92 -12.28
CA ASP A 74 10.04 -10.16 -11.03
C ASP A 74 9.10 -10.64 -9.92
N LEU A 75 7.88 -10.08 -9.82
CA LEU A 75 6.86 -10.52 -8.87
C LEU A 75 6.45 -11.98 -9.10
N ASP A 76 6.26 -12.40 -10.35
CA ASP A 76 5.94 -13.80 -10.67
C ASP A 76 7.10 -14.73 -10.27
N THR A 77 8.34 -14.31 -10.49
CA THR A 77 9.53 -15.04 -10.09
C THR A 77 9.62 -15.17 -8.56
N MET A 78 9.40 -14.07 -7.83
CA MET A 78 9.39 -14.10 -6.35
C MET A 78 8.26 -14.98 -5.82
N ARG A 79 7.06 -14.91 -6.41
CA ARG A 79 5.91 -15.75 -6.00
C ARG A 79 6.19 -17.24 -6.14
N ALA A 80 6.86 -17.65 -7.21
CA ALA A 80 7.25 -19.05 -7.40
C ALA A 80 8.19 -19.56 -6.30
N GLN A 81 8.90 -18.65 -5.63
CA GLN A 81 9.81 -18.94 -4.53
C GLN A 81 9.17 -18.77 -3.14
N PHE A 82 7.92 -18.36 -3.04
CA PHE A 82 7.27 -18.21 -1.73
C PHE A 82 7.24 -19.55 -0.97
N PRO A 83 7.38 -19.53 0.35
CA PRO A 83 7.18 -20.72 1.16
C PRO A 83 5.77 -21.26 1.00
N THR A 84 5.58 -22.55 1.15
CA THR A 84 4.28 -23.22 1.01
C THR A 84 3.30 -22.91 2.15
N GLY A 85 3.76 -22.23 3.19
CA GLY A 85 2.96 -21.79 4.33
C GLY A 85 3.82 -21.01 5.33
N PRO A 86 3.21 -20.43 6.38
CA PRO A 86 3.89 -19.53 7.32
C PRO A 86 5.12 -20.14 8.01
N GLU A 87 5.09 -21.44 8.26
CA GLU A 87 6.16 -22.17 8.94
C GLU A 87 7.11 -22.92 7.99
N SER A 88 6.87 -22.82 6.67
CA SER A 88 7.67 -23.55 5.69
C SER A 88 8.96 -22.81 5.36
N GLN A 89 10.04 -23.56 5.22
CA GLN A 89 11.34 -23.07 4.75
C GLN A 89 11.61 -23.44 3.28
N VAL A 90 10.63 -24.09 2.64
CA VAL A 90 10.74 -24.52 1.24
C VAL A 90 9.56 -24.02 0.41
N ASN A 91 9.83 -23.77 -0.86
CA ASN A 91 8.82 -23.43 -1.87
C ASN A 91 8.08 -24.68 -2.38
N ALA A 92 7.16 -24.49 -3.32
CA ALA A 92 6.39 -25.59 -3.89
C ALA A 92 7.22 -26.62 -4.68
N ALA A 93 8.44 -26.27 -5.10
CA ALA A 93 9.39 -27.20 -5.75
C ALA A 93 10.26 -27.97 -4.73
N GLY A 94 10.13 -27.69 -3.43
CA GLY A 94 10.97 -28.28 -2.38
C GLY A 94 12.35 -27.64 -2.24
N GLU A 95 12.57 -26.50 -2.89
CA GLU A 95 13.81 -25.71 -2.80
C GLU A 95 13.72 -24.71 -1.65
N PRO A 96 14.84 -24.14 -1.16
CA PRO A 96 14.80 -23.07 -0.17
C PRO A 96 13.86 -21.93 -0.61
N ALA A 97 12.95 -21.55 0.27
CA ALA A 97 11.99 -20.50 -0.01
C ALA A 97 12.64 -19.11 -0.03
N LEU A 98 11.94 -18.14 -0.66
CA LEU A 98 12.36 -16.75 -0.65
C LEU A 98 12.60 -16.25 0.78
N GLY A 99 13.80 -15.78 1.06
CA GLY A 99 14.18 -15.28 2.38
C GLY A 99 14.40 -16.37 3.45
N ALA A 100 14.53 -17.65 3.10
CA ALA A 100 14.74 -18.73 4.06
C ALA A 100 16.00 -18.54 4.93
N ASP A 101 17.01 -17.84 4.42
CA ASP A 101 18.26 -17.49 5.11
C ASP A 101 18.25 -16.05 5.69
N ALA A 102 17.18 -15.29 5.48
CA ALA A 102 17.06 -13.94 5.97
C ALA A 102 16.89 -13.91 7.50
N LYS A 103 17.60 -12.96 8.14
CA LYS A 103 17.46 -12.75 9.59
C LYS A 103 16.18 -12.03 9.99
N ALA A 104 15.58 -11.28 9.07
CA ALA A 104 14.35 -10.52 9.26
C ALA A 104 13.18 -11.23 8.59
N LEU A 105 11.98 -10.95 9.07
CA LEU A 105 10.75 -11.44 8.46
C LEU A 105 10.64 -10.92 7.03
N THR A 106 10.51 -11.84 6.07
CA THR A 106 10.39 -11.51 4.65
C THR A 106 8.93 -11.52 4.19
N LEU A 107 8.11 -12.44 4.67
CA LEU A 107 6.74 -12.61 4.23
C LEU A 107 5.79 -12.66 5.43
N VAL A 108 4.84 -11.73 5.45
CA VAL A 108 3.75 -11.69 6.44
C VAL A 108 2.55 -12.42 5.87
N TRP A 109 1.91 -13.23 6.69
CA TRP A 109 0.76 -14.04 6.34
C TRP A 109 -0.50 -13.57 7.04
N SER A 110 -1.64 -13.82 6.44
CA SER A 110 -2.97 -13.61 7.02
C SER A 110 -3.88 -14.79 6.72
N LYS A 111 -4.87 -15.02 7.57
CA LYS A 111 -6.00 -15.84 7.14
C LYS A 111 -6.72 -15.17 5.96
N PRO A 112 -7.34 -15.93 5.05
CA PRO A 112 -8.14 -15.36 3.98
C PRO A 112 -9.18 -14.37 4.51
N LEU A 113 -9.35 -13.23 3.81
CA LEU A 113 -10.25 -12.12 4.14
C LEU A 113 -10.05 -11.55 5.56
N GLY A 114 -8.91 -11.81 6.18
CA GLY A 114 -8.58 -11.32 7.51
C GLY A 114 -8.13 -9.86 7.54
N ASP A 115 -8.03 -9.32 8.75
CA ASP A 115 -7.39 -8.04 9.06
C ASP A 115 -6.31 -8.29 10.13
N PRO A 116 -5.11 -8.73 9.73
CA PRO A 116 -4.08 -9.21 10.66
C PRO A 116 -3.48 -8.10 11.53
N LEU A 117 -3.65 -6.83 11.14
CA LEU A 117 -3.10 -5.69 11.86
C LEU A 117 -4.17 -4.92 12.66
N GLY A 118 -5.46 -5.12 12.36
CA GLY A 118 -6.54 -4.33 12.92
C GLY A 118 -6.88 -4.67 14.36
N GLY A 119 -7.19 -3.63 15.15
CA GLY A 119 -7.57 -3.74 16.54
C GLY A 119 -6.46 -4.28 17.45
N THR A 120 -5.19 -4.18 17.04
CA THR A 120 -4.02 -4.70 17.75
C THR A 120 -3.05 -3.58 18.12
N GLU A 121 -2.15 -3.88 19.05
CA GLU A 121 -1.05 -2.99 19.41
C GLU A 121 0.19 -3.13 18.49
N LEU A 122 0.07 -3.94 17.45
CA LEU A 122 1.12 -4.03 16.43
C LEU A 122 1.36 -2.66 15.80
N ALA A 123 2.58 -2.40 15.42
CA ALA A 123 2.97 -1.10 14.87
C ALA A 123 2.56 0.10 15.77
N ASN A 124 2.82 -0.03 17.07
CA ASN A 124 2.53 0.98 18.11
C ASN A 124 1.03 1.35 18.21
N GLY A 125 0.15 0.39 17.98
CA GLY A 125 -1.29 0.60 18.11
C GLY A 125 -1.93 1.45 17.01
N ARG A 126 -1.23 1.76 15.93
CA ARG A 126 -1.74 2.66 14.89
C ARG A 126 -2.94 2.12 14.09
N HIS A 127 -3.23 0.82 14.18
CA HIS A 127 -4.38 0.17 13.54
C HIS A 127 -5.49 -0.09 14.55
N GLN A 128 -6.04 0.95 15.12
CA GLN A 128 -7.03 0.87 16.22
C GLN A 128 -8.36 0.27 15.77
N VAL A 129 -8.73 0.43 14.51
CA VAL A 129 -9.97 -0.10 13.96
C VAL A 129 -9.76 -1.52 13.46
N LYS A 130 -10.66 -2.43 13.84
CA LYS A 130 -10.74 -3.77 13.28
C LYS A 130 -11.73 -3.78 12.12
N MET A 131 -11.27 -4.18 10.93
CA MET A 131 -12.14 -4.34 9.78
C MET A 131 -13.02 -5.59 9.93
N PHE A 132 -14.16 -5.58 9.25
CA PHE A 132 -14.99 -6.77 9.13
C PHE A 132 -14.22 -7.88 8.40
N GLU A 133 -14.27 -9.09 8.94
CA GLU A 133 -13.61 -10.27 8.37
C GLU A 133 -14.68 -11.25 7.90
N PRO A 134 -15.04 -11.24 6.61
CA PRO A 134 -15.99 -12.20 6.05
C PRO A 134 -15.46 -13.63 6.16
N GLU A 135 -16.36 -14.60 6.16
CA GLU A 135 -15.97 -15.99 6.00
C GLU A 135 -15.47 -16.23 4.56
N ALA A 136 -14.33 -16.88 4.46
CA ALA A 136 -13.78 -17.29 3.17
C ALA A 136 -14.47 -18.57 2.66
N ASP A 137 -14.36 -18.83 1.36
CA ASP A 137 -14.84 -20.06 0.76
C ASP A 137 -14.20 -21.30 1.42
N ALA A 138 -14.92 -22.42 1.49
CA ALA A 138 -14.45 -23.65 2.16
C ALA A 138 -13.14 -24.22 1.56
N GLU A 139 -12.87 -23.93 0.30
CA GLU A 139 -11.68 -24.34 -0.43
C GLU A 139 -10.52 -23.34 -0.28
N ALA A 140 -10.71 -22.23 0.44
CA ALA A 140 -9.67 -21.24 0.65
C ALA A 140 -8.52 -21.83 1.48
N PRO A 141 -7.26 -21.44 1.22
CA PRO A 141 -6.12 -21.89 2.02
C PRO A 141 -6.26 -21.40 3.47
N VAL A 142 -5.61 -22.09 4.40
CA VAL A 142 -5.60 -21.69 5.82
C VAL A 142 -4.92 -20.33 6.03
N ALA A 143 -3.92 -20.04 5.22
CA ALA A 143 -3.20 -18.75 5.23
C ALA A 143 -2.82 -18.34 3.82
N ALA A 144 -2.75 -17.05 3.59
CA ALA A 144 -2.32 -16.44 2.32
C ALA A 144 -1.24 -15.38 2.57
N PRO A 145 -0.32 -15.19 1.62
CA PRO A 145 0.66 -14.11 1.69
C PRO A 145 -0.07 -12.76 1.72
N PHE A 146 0.42 -11.87 2.57
CA PHE A 146 -0.19 -10.55 2.79
C PHE A 146 0.75 -9.38 2.47
N ILE A 147 1.98 -9.42 2.99
CA ILE A 147 2.99 -8.40 2.74
C ILE A 147 4.33 -9.10 2.50
N LEU A 148 5.01 -8.72 1.42
CA LEU A 148 6.41 -9.04 1.21
C LEU A 148 7.25 -7.83 1.62
N LEU A 149 8.18 -8.04 2.53
CA LEU A 149 9.13 -7.05 3.02
C LEU A 149 10.51 -7.29 2.39
N GLY A 150 11.22 -6.22 2.08
CA GLY A 150 12.57 -6.31 1.54
C GLY A 150 12.59 -6.73 0.06
N SER A 151 11.57 -6.38 -0.72
CA SER A 151 11.48 -6.73 -2.15
C SER A 151 12.66 -6.24 -2.97
N LEU A 152 13.30 -5.15 -2.55
CA LEU A 152 14.48 -4.58 -3.21
C LEU A 152 15.70 -5.52 -3.19
N GLN A 153 15.71 -6.52 -2.31
CA GLN A 153 16.76 -7.54 -2.25
C GLN A 153 16.55 -8.64 -3.28
N PHE A 154 15.34 -8.75 -3.82
CA PHE A 154 14.92 -9.87 -4.67
C PHE A 154 14.50 -9.45 -6.08
N SER A 155 14.38 -8.12 -6.33
CA SER A 155 13.89 -7.57 -7.59
C SER A 155 14.63 -6.30 -7.98
N ASP A 156 15.36 -6.38 -9.08
CA ASP A 156 15.99 -5.19 -9.68
C ASP A 156 14.94 -4.22 -10.24
N ALA A 157 13.79 -4.72 -10.71
CA ALA A 157 12.72 -3.86 -11.20
C ALA A 157 12.07 -3.07 -10.05
N CYS A 158 11.83 -3.68 -8.89
CA CYS A 158 11.37 -2.99 -7.69
C CYS A 158 12.39 -1.96 -7.21
N LEU A 159 13.68 -2.29 -7.24
CA LEU A 159 14.74 -1.35 -6.89
C LEU A 159 14.77 -0.14 -7.83
N ARG A 160 14.63 -0.34 -9.13
CA ARG A 160 14.54 0.77 -10.11
C ARG A 160 13.30 1.63 -9.86
N ALA A 161 12.14 1.04 -9.56
CA ALA A 161 10.92 1.77 -9.24
C ALA A 161 11.07 2.59 -7.94
N TYR A 162 11.68 2.01 -6.91
CA TYR A 162 11.98 2.70 -5.65
C TYR A 162 12.91 3.89 -5.85
N ALA A 163 13.91 3.76 -6.70
CA ALA A 163 14.86 4.81 -7.07
C ALA A 163 14.47 5.58 -8.34
N HIS A 164 13.18 5.57 -8.71
CA HIS A 164 12.72 6.21 -9.94
C HIS A 164 13.03 7.72 -9.94
N PRO A 165 13.76 8.25 -10.95
CA PRO A 165 14.27 9.63 -10.91
C PRO A 165 13.20 10.69 -10.70
N GLU A 166 12.04 10.53 -11.32
CA GLU A 166 10.94 11.50 -11.18
C GLU A 166 10.31 11.45 -9.77
N LEU A 167 10.26 10.28 -9.13
CA LEU A 167 9.76 10.15 -7.75
C LEU A 167 10.76 10.72 -6.74
N LEU A 168 12.07 10.55 -6.98
CA LEU A 168 13.09 11.20 -6.17
C LEU A 168 13.02 12.73 -6.25
N LYS A 169 12.74 13.30 -7.44
CA LYS A 169 12.50 14.76 -7.57
C LYS A 169 11.24 15.20 -6.82
N VAL A 170 10.17 14.38 -6.80
CA VAL A 170 8.98 14.69 -5.98
C VAL A 170 9.37 14.74 -4.51
N THR A 171 10.16 13.76 -4.05
CA THR A 171 10.61 13.69 -2.67
C THR A 171 11.45 14.93 -2.29
N GLU A 172 12.39 15.30 -3.14
CA GLU A 172 13.18 16.52 -2.96
C GLU A 172 12.32 17.78 -2.94
N ALA A 173 11.31 17.85 -3.80
CA ALA A 173 10.40 19.00 -3.88
C ALA A 173 9.49 19.16 -2.66
N ILE A 174 9.21 18.07 -1.92
CA ILE A 174 8.40 18.07 -0.71
C ILE A 174 9.26 18.18 0.55
N ASN A 175 10.28 17.34 0.69
CA ASN A 175 11.07 17.20 1.92
C ASN A 175 12.43 17.93 1.87
N GLY A 176 12.77 18.54 0.75
CA GLY A 176 14.12 19.09 0.55
C GLY A 176 15.15 18.03 0.15
N PRO A 177 16.41 18.44 -0.09
CA PRO A 177 17.44 17.56 -0.65
C PRO A 177 17.97 16.49 0.34
N ASP A 178 17.77 16.69 1.64
CA ASP A 178 18.33 15.84 2.70
C ASP A 178 17.32 14.80 3.21
N PHE A 179 16.44 14.31 2.35
CA PHE A 179 15.49 13.27 2.73
C PHE A 179 16.15 11.89 2.92
N ALA A 180 15.59 11.08 3.80
CA ALA A 180 16.00 9.70 4.03
C ALA A 180 14.92 8.72 3.60
N PRO A 181 15.24 7.70 2.78
CA PRO A 181 14.34 6.58 2.54
C PRO A 181 14.09 5.82 3.84
N PHE A 182 12.86 5.39 4.08
CA PHE A 182 12.51 4.68 5.30
C PHE A 182 12.41 3.16 5.08
N ASN A 183 11.40 2.71 4.36
CA ASN A 183 11.22 1.29 4.06
C ASN A 183 10.42 1.10 2.76
N GLU A 184 10.22 -0.16 2.39
CA GLU A 184 9.33 -0.56 1.31
C GLU A 184 8.60 -1.86 1.65
N ALA A 185 7.46 -2.05 1.04
CA ALA A 185 6.68 -3.27 1.16
C ALA A 185 5.82 -3.50 -0.09
N LEU A 186 5.61 -4.76 -0.45
CA LEU A 186 4.64 -5.16 -1.46
C LEU A 186 3.40 -5.73 -0.77
N PHE A 187 2.27 -5.05 -0.92
CA PHE A 187 0.98 -5.55 -0.44
C PHE A 187 0.37 -6.50 -1.46
N ILE A 188 0.09 -7.72 -1.01
CA ILE A 188 -0.42 -8.81 -1.84
C ILE A 188 -1.91 -8.96 -1.61
N LYS A 189 -2.70 -8.66 -2.64
CA LYS A 189 -4.16 -8.81 -2.64
C LYS A 189 -4.56 -9.98 -3.54
N GLU A 190 -4.44 -11.19 -3.02
CA GLU A 190 -4.85 -12.38 -3.76
C GLU A 190 -6.34 -12.30 -4.11
N PRO A 191 -6.73 -12.59 -5.36
CA PRO A 191 -8.13 -12.58 -5.73
C PRO A 191 -8.99 -13.44 -4.78
N ARG A 192 -10.10 -12.89 -4.30
CA ARG A 192 -11.10 -13.52 -3.43
C ARG A 192 -10.65 -13.86 -2.00
N ILE A 193 -9.37 -13.75 -1.66
CA ILE A 193 -8.84 -14.14 -0.35
C ILE A 193 -7.91 -13.08 0.28
N GLY A 194 -7.60 -12.01 -0.44
CA GLY A 194 -6.68 -10.99 0.04
C GLY A 194 -7.13 -10.33 1.34
N ALA A 195 -6.18 -10.11 2.27
CA ALA A 195 -6.42 -9.50 3.56
C ALA A 195 -6.72 -8.00 3.47
N ALA A 196 -7.47 -7.48 4.43
CA ALA A 196 -7.67 -6.07 4.63
C ALA A 196 -6.46 -5.44 5.34
N VAL A 197 -6.28 -4.15 5.13
CA VAL A 197 -5.46 -3.27 5.99
C VAL A 197 -6.41 -2.26 6.60
N SER A 198 -6.56 -2.31 7.91
CA SER A 198 -7.46 -1.43 8.66
C SER A 198 -7.05 0.03 8.56
N TRP A 199 -8.01 0.90 8.83
CA TRP A 199 -7.77 2.34 8.91
C TRP A 199 -6.65 2.65 9.90
N HIS A 200 -5.70 3.47 9.49
CA HIS A 200 -4.58 3.92 10.30
C HIS A 200 -4.05 5.24 9.75
N GLN A 201 -3.22 5.89 10.53
CA GLN A 201 -2.37 6.98 10.06
C GLN A 201 -0.92 6.49 10.04
N ASP A 202 -0.20 6.83 8.96
CA ASP A 202 1.25 6.67 8.94
C ASP A 202 1.90 7.76 9.79
N GLY A 203 3.12 7.53 10.26
CA GLY A 203 3.85 8.53 11.04
C GLY A 203 3.62 8.53 12.55
N VAL A 204 2.83 7.60 13.10
CA VAL A 204 2.62 7.50 14.55
C VAL A 204 3.93 7.42 15.35
N THR A 205 4.97 6.85 14.78
CA THR A 205 6.32 6.81 15.36
C THR A 205 7.01 8.19 15.41
N HIS A 206 6.53 9.16 14.65
CA HIS A 206 7.05 10.52 14.61
C HIS A 206 6.29 11.45 15.56
N TRP A 207 4.96 11.30 15.65
CA TRP A 207 4.13 12.22 16.45
C TRP A 207 4.38 12.14 17.94
N ASP A 208 4.84 11.01 18.45
CA ASP A 208 5.23 10.85 19.86
C ASP A 208 6.73 11.14 20.08
N SER A 209 7.47 11.57 19.03
CA SER A 209 8.87 11.94 19.15
C SER A 209 9.03 13.32 19.82
N PRO A 210 9.97 13.50 20.75
CA PRO A 210 10.27 14.81 21.32
C PRO A 210 10.86 15.79 20.28
N ASP A 211 11.36 15.28 19.16
CA ASP A 211 11.94 16.07 18.07
C ASP A 211 10.98 16.22 16.89
N PHE A 212 9.67 15.97 17.12
CA PHE A 212 8.66 16.13 16.07
C PHE A 212 8.58 17.58 15.60
N ASP A 213 8.69 17.77 14.31
CA ASP A 213 8.55 19.05 13.62
C ASP A 213 7.35 18.97 12.67
N GLU A 214 6.34 19.82 12.88
CA GLU A 214 5.13 19.84 12.08
C GLU A 214 5.36 20.23 10.61
N ASP A 215 6.47 20.91 10.33
CA ASP A 215 6.85 21.33 8.97
C ASP A 215 7.60 20.23 8.20
N ILE A 216 8.05 19.18 8.90
CA ILE A 216 8.77 18.04 8.31
C ILE A 216 7.95 16.77 8.46
N HIS A 217 7.49 16.19 7.35
CA HIS A 217 6.67 14.98 7.37
C HIS A 217 7.19 13.91 6.41
N GLY A 218 6.95 12.66 6.78
CA GLY A 218 7.11 11.54 5.86
C GLY A 218 5.89 11.38 4.97
N PHE A 219 6.08 10.75 3.82
CA PHE A 219 5.00 10.32 2.95
C PHE A 219 5.39 9.02 2.25
N ASN A 220 4.38 8.34 1.70
CA ASN A 220 4.58 7.10 0.98
C ASN A 220 4.21 7.26 -0.49
N PHE A 221 4.97 6.65 -1.39
CA PHE A 221 4.49 6.33 -2.72
C PHE A 221 3.83 4.96 -2.71
N MET A 222 2.67 4.85 -3.34
CA MET A 222 2.01 3.58 -3.57
C MET A 222 1.83 3.36 -5.07
N ALA A 223 2.62 2.46 -5.63
CA ALA A 223 2.50 2.06 -7.03
C ALA A 223 1.45 0.94 -7.19
N GLN A 224 0.48 1.16 -8.06
CA GLN A 224 -0.58 0.18 -8.37
C GLN A 224 -0.17 -0.65 -9.59
N VAL A 225 0.53 -1.76 -9.37
CA VAL A 225 1.13 -2.57 -10.45
C VAL A 225 0.06 -3.23 -11.33
N TYR A 226 -1.01 -3.74 -10.72
CA TYR A 226 -2.11 -4.43 -11.43
C TYR A 226 -3.39 -3.59 -11.52
N GLY A 227 -3.32 -2.33 -11.05
CA GLY A 227 -4.49 -1.47 -10.91
C GLY A 227 -5.35 -1.81 -9.70
N SER A 228 -6.31 -0.94 -9.41
CA SER A 228 -7.19 -1.08 -8.26
C SER A 228 -8.59 -0.57 -8.52
N THR A 229 -9.51 -1.03 -7.71
CA THR A 229 -10.90 -0.57 -7.63
C THR A 229 -11.23 -0.21 -6.18
N ALA A 230 -12.43 0.24 -5.90
CA ALA A 230 -12.90 0.46 -4.54
C ALA A 230 -12.81 -0.79 -3.63
N VAL A 231 -12.73 -1.99 -4.21
CA VAL A 231 -12.67 -3.26 -3.45
C VAL A 231 -11.29 -3.58 -2.92
N ASN A 232 -10.25 -3.28 -3.70
CA ASN A 232 -8.86 -3.68 -3.39
C ASN A 232 -7.87 -2.51 -3.36
N GLY A 233 -8.36 -1.29 -3.59
CA GLY A 233 -7.55 -0.09 -3.57
C GLY A 233 -7.39 0.51 -2.17
N VAL A 234 -6.58 1.55 -2.10
CA VAL A 234 -6.41 2.35 -0.89
C VAL A 234 -7.59 3.31 -0.74
N TRP A 235 -8.14 3.36 0.45
CA TRP A 235 -9.10 4.36 0.86
C TRP A 235 -8.41 5.43 1.68
N VAL A 236 -8.70 6.69 1.41
CA VAL A 236 -8.12 7.85 2.08
C VAL A 236 -9.23 8.75 2.57
N LEU A 237 -9.08 9.32 3.76
CA LEU A 237 -9.93 10.40 4.26
C LEU A 237 -9.25 11.74 3.94
N PRO A 238 -9.70 12.46 2.91
CA PRO A 238 -9.06 13.72 2.48
C PRO A 238 -9.02 14.75 3.60
N GLY A 239 -7.90 15.46 3.72
CA GLY A 239 -7.76 16.58 4.65
C GLY A 239 -7.43 16.19 6.11
N THR A 240 -7.42 14.89 6.45
CA THR A 240 -7.13 14.43 7.83
C THR A 240 -5.68 14.65 8.26
N HIS A 241 -4.75 14.75 7.31
CA HIS A 241 -3.35 15.08 7.58
C HIS A 241 -3.15 16.43 8.30
N LYS A 242 -4.14 17.33 8.23
CA LYS A 242 -4.14 18.63 8.92
C LYS A 242 -4.65 18.57 10.37
N GLN A 243 -5.10 17.40 10.81
CA GLN A 243 -5.73 17.23 12.12
C GLN A 243 -4.80 16.65 13.17
N GLY A 244 -3.55 16.38 12.81
CA GLY A 244 -2.59 15.69 13.68
C GLY A 244 -2.96 14.22 13.89
N LYS A 245 -2.51 13.67 15.02
CA LYS A 245 -2.83 12.29 15.42
C LYS A 245 -4.31 12.20 15.77
N LEU A 246 -5.00 11.28 15.13
CA LEU A 246 -6.40 10.95 15.41
C LEU A 246 -6.45 9.73 16.34
N ASP A 247 -7.33 9.78 17.36
CA ASP A 247 -7.58 8.69 18.30
C ASP A 247 -8.69 7.75 17.78
#